data_73830a9a1de0cd854c1d06af7d90e027
#
_entry.id   73830a9a1de0cd854c1d06af7d90e027
#
_cell.length_a   1.000
_cell.length_b   1.000
_cell.length_c   1.000
_cell.angle_alpha   90.00
_cell.angle_beta   90.00
_cell.angle_gamma   90.00
#
_symmetry.space_group_name_H-M   'P 1'
#
loop_
_entity.id
_entity.type
_entity.pdbx_description
1 polymer ?
#
loop_
_entity_poly.entity_id
_entity_poly.type
_entity_poly.pdbx_seq_one_letter_code
_entity_poly.pdbx_strand_id
1 'polypeptide(L)'
;MVNSLLIRIEREQNLYYDFGNKQYGDKMKKQSTFVFTGDIGFDKYMDRKWEDKHLITDGVLRFLHSSDHVVANVEGALIDLPPQDDTSGVKQLIHAMNPNAIKVLNHMHADVWSLCNNHILDAGEEGVAQTLKLAKENHVQTVGAGMNIEEAARPLVFDEAGGIGLFSVGYRRGCKPADVNRAGCLLWNDMERIQKNIDEIKKTCRWCVIVCHGGEEFTSLPSSYTRDRYHKFLEMGADIVVAHHPHVPMNYETVNDKVIFYSLGNFIFDTDYQRAQYNTEHGILVKINFTEKEFTWDACGIRINRELEHVRTAKLPDIFADVQEEEYKHLEALAAKMMVSAYKRQLIYLNPKEYQNASEQKWEENFLNPKRSGRVEGEALDFQIIYPLAKKAEDGKWKKSKLTKVVRYIQKQI
;
A
#
# COMPACT_ATOMS: atom_id res chain seq x y z
N MET A 1 -0.44 32.58 42.34
CA MET A 1 -0.99 32.42 40.96
C MET A 1 -0.01 31.78 39.96
N VAL A 2 1.24 31.46 40.35
CA VAL A 2 2.24 30.82 39.43
C VAL A 2 2.25 29.29 39.57
N ASN A 3 1.81 28.74 40.72
CA ASN A 3 1.82 27.28 40.96
C ASN A 3 0.61 26.52 40.39
N SER A 4 -0.44 27.21 39.94
CA SER A 4 -1.59 26.55 39.32
C SER A 4 -1.47 26.34 37.81
N LEU A 5 -0.53 27.06 37.16
CA LEU A 5 -0.26 26.92 35.72
C LEU A 5 0.69 25.77 35.41
N LEU A 6 1.69 25.54 36.26
CA LEU A 6 2.65 24.43 36.13
C LEU A 6 2.01 23.04 36.29
N ILE A 7 1.03 22.92 37.19
CA ILE A 7 0.30 21.65 37.39
C ILE A 7 -0.64 21.35 36.21
N ARG A 8 -1.06 22.34 35.44
CA ARG A 8 -1.92 22.15 34.28
C ARG A 8 -1.13 21.71 33.05
N ILE A 9 0.10 22.21 32.89
CA ILE A 9 1.01 21.81 31.80
C ILE A 9 1.53 20.37 31.99
N GLU A 10 1.82 19.95 33.22
CA GLU A 10 2.20 18.55 33.51
C GLU A 10 1.04 17.56 33.35
N ARG A 11 -0.23 17.99 33.52
CA ARG A 11 -1.38 17.10 33.27
C ARG A 11 -1.73 16.95 31.80
N GLU A 12 -1.44 17.93 30.95
CA GLU A 12 -1.67 17.80 29.51
C GLU A 12 -0.56 17.05 28.78
N GLN A 13 0.65 16.99 29.31
CA GLN A 13 1.73 16.14 28.76
C GLN A 13 1.64 14.67 29.16
N ASN A 14 0.90 14.32 30.20
CA ASN A 14 0.68 12.93 30.65
C ASN A 14 -0.56 12.25 30.05
N LEU A 15 -1.31 12.90 29.14
CA LEU A 15 -2.49 12.32 28.51
C LEU A 15 -2.18 11.41 27.30
N TYR A 16 -0.92 11.18 26.99
CA TYR A 16 -0.50 10.36 25.84
C TYR A 16 0.24 9.07 26.20
N TYR A 17 0.36 8.73 27.49
CA TYR A 17 0.88 7.45 27.95
C TYR A 17 -0.07 6.83 28.99
N ASP A 18 -1.33 6.66 28.58
CA ASP A 18 -2.17 5.71 29.28
C ASP A 18 -1.96 4.33 28.66
N PHE A 19 -0.88 3.68 29.03
CA PHE A 19 -0.84 2.23 29.06
C PHE A 19 -1.88 1.82 30.09
N GLY A 20 -3.12 1.62 29.57
CA GLY A 20 -4.27 1.33 30.39
C GLY A 20 -3.89 0.32 31.46
N ASN A 21 -4.13 0.69 32.72
CA ASN A 21 -4.22 -0.20 33.84
C ASN A 21 -5.30 -1.26 33.54
N LYS A 22 -5.02 -2.19 32.63
CA LYS A 22 -5.75 -3.44 32.53
C LYS A 22 -5.42 -4.21 33.80
N GLN A 23 -6.44 -4.47 34.58
CA GLN A 23 -6.35 -5.34 35.73
C GLN A 23 -5.58 -6.60 35.35
N TYR A 24 -4.54 -6.91 36.10
CA TYR A 24 -3.80 -8.17 36.02
C TYR A 24 -4.79 -9.33 36.17
N GLY A 25 -5.19 -9.95 35.06
CA GLY A 25 -6.14 -11.06 35.08
C GLY A 25 -6.58 -11.59 33.72
N ASP A 26 -6.55 -10.79 32.67
CA ASP A 26 -6.86 -11.31 31.32
C ASP A 26 -5.64 -12.07 30.77
N LYS A 27 -5.83 -13.38 30.55
CA LYS A 27 -4.82 -14.19 29.84
C LYS A 27 -4.62 -13.58 28.46
N MET A 28 -3.38 -13.11 28.19
CA MET A 28 -3.01 -12.64 26.85
C MET A 28 -3.49 -13.65 25.81
N LYS A 29 -4.15 -13.16 24.77
CA LYS A 29 -4.64 -13.99 23.69
C LYS A 29 -3.45 -14.61 22.95
N LYS A 30 -3.35 -15.95 22.99
CA LYS A 30 -2.18 -16.69 22.47
C LYS A 30 -2.04 -16.67 20.95
N GLN A 31 -3.06 -16.24 20.26
CA GLN A 31 -3.10 -16.11 18.80
C GLN A 31 -3.89 -14.88 18.40
N SER A 32 -3.60 -14.33 17.25
CA SER A 32 -4.34 -13.22 16.66
C SER A 32 -4.31 -13.30 15.14
N THR A 33 -5.37 -12.83 14.51
CA THR A 33 -5.54 -12.90 13.05
C THR A 33 -5.74 -11.50 12.48
N PHE A 34 -4.95 -11.16 11.46
CA PHE A 34 -5.00 -9.89 10.76
C PHE A 34 -5.34 -10.13 9.30
N VAL A 35 -6.34 -9.41 8.75
CA VAL A 35 -6.56 -9.37 7.31
C VAL A 35 -6.07 -8.03 6.77
N PHE A 36 -5.24 -8.07 5.74
CA PHE A 36 -4.79 -6.90 4.99
C PHE A 36 -5.57 -6.82 3.69
N THR A 37 -6.08 -5.62 3.38
CA THR A 37 -6.80 -5.36 2.12
C THR A 37 -5.89 -4.71 1.10
N GLY A 38 -6.29 -4.72 -0.18
CA GLY A 38 -5.69 -3.84 -1.21
C GLY A 38 -6.09 -2.37 -1.05
N ASP A 39 -5.77 -1.56 -2.06
CA ASP A 39 -5.98 -0.13 -2.06
C ASP A 39 -7.48 0.24 -2.04
N ILE A 40 -7.84 1.23 -1.21
CA ILE A 40 -9.21 1.72 -1.04
C ILE A 40 -9.26 3.20 -1.36
N GLY A 41 -10.07 3.55 -2.38
CA GLY A 41 -10.39 4.91 -2.77
C GLY A 41 -11.81 5.01 -3.31
N PHE A 42 -12.56 6.01 -2.86
CA PHE A 42 -13.96 6.23 -3.24
C PHE A 42 -14.11 7.37 -4.26
N ASP A 43 -13.33 7.29 -5.33
CA ASP A 43 -13.38 8.23 -6.43
C ASP A 43 -14.14 7.69 -7.63
N LYS A 44 -14.63 8.59 -8.49
CA LYS A 44 -15.25 8.26 -9.80
C LYS A 44 -16.34 7.19 -9.68
N TYR A 45 -16.05 5.96 -10.15
CA TYR A 45 -17.03 4.86 -10.17
C TYR A 45 -17.36 4.33 -8.77
N MET A 46 -16.53 4.63 -7.77
CA MET A 46 -16.76 4.28 -6.37
C MET A 46 -17.41 5.42 -5.58
N ASP A 47 -17.54 6.62 -6.18
CA ASP A 47 -18.21 7.74 -5.53
C ASP A 47 -19.64 7.36 -5.16
N ARG A 48 -20.03 7.70 -3.93
CA ARG A 48 -21.33 7.40 -3.30
C ARG A 48 -21.67 5.91 -3.17
N LYS A 49 -20.78 4.99 -3.54
CA LYS A 49 -21.00 3.53 -3.35
C LYS A 49 -21.03 3.13 -1.87
N TRP A 50 -20.61 4.01 -0.96
CA TRP A 50 -20.80 3.78 0.48
C TRP A 50 -22.26 3.67 0.92
N GLU A 51 -23.23 4.04 0.09
CA GLU A 51 -24.66 3.84 0.33
C GLU A 51 -25.14 2.43 -0.10
N ASP A 52 -24.36 1.72 -0.91
CA ASP A 52 -24.71 0.39 -1.40
C ASP A 52 -24.28 -0.69 -0.42
N LYS A 53 -25.26 -1.31 0.23
CA LYS A 53 -25.02 -2.42 1.17
C LYS A 53 -24.45 -3.68 0.50
N HIS A 54 -24.52 -3.78 -0.82
CA HIS A 54 -24.03 -4.91 -1.60
C HIS A 54 -22.70 -4.61 -2.31
N LEU A 55 -22.11 -3.43 -2.05
CA LEU A 55 -20.79 -3.09 -2.61
C LEU A 55 -19.76 -4.19 -2.36
N ILE A 56 -19.78 -4.78 -1.19
CA ILE A 56 -18.92 -5.91 -0.81
C ILE A 56 -19.81 -7.14 -0.64
N THR A 57 -19.55 -8.19 -1.43
CA THR A 57 -20.34 -9.41 -1.34
C THR A 57 -20.07 -10.20 -0.06
N ASP A 58 -21.04 -11.00 0.38
CA ASP A 58 -20.96 -11.83 1.60
C ASP A 58 -19.71 -12.72 1.64
N GLY A 59 -19.25 -13.21 0.49
CA GLY A 59 -18.04 -14.04 0.41
C GLY A 59 -16.80 -13.30 0.88
N VAL A 60 -16.67 -12.03 0.48
CA VAL A 60 -15.59 -11.14 0.89
C VAL A 60 -15.74 -10.74 2.36
N LEU A 61 -16.96 -10.35 2.78
CA LEU A 61 -17.23 -9.98 4.17
C LEU A 61 -16.94 -11.13 5.13
N ARG A 62 -17.31 -12.37 4.79
CA ARG A 62 -16.97 -13.53 5.62
C ARG A 62 -15.47 -13.72 5.79
N PHE A 63 -14.67 -13.44 4.77
CA PHE A 63 -13.22 -13.52 4.89
C PHE A 63 -12.69 -12.42 5.82
N LEU A 64 -13.13 -11.18 5.65
CA LEU A 64 -12.75 -10.05 6.50
C LEU A 64 -13.15 -10.30 7.97
N HIS A 65 -14.42 -10.63 8.22
CA HIS A 65 -14.97 -10.85 9.56
C HIS A 65 -14.46 -12.14 10.24
N SER A 66 -13.68 -12.97 9.54
CA SER A 66 -13.02 -14.14 10.13
C SER A 66 -11.70 -13.81 10.81
N SER A 67 -11.35 -12.53 10.94
CA SER A 67 -10.14 -12.04 11.59
C SER A 67 -10.46 -11.20 12.83
N ASP A 68 -9.46 -11.04 13.68
CA ASP A 68 -9.54 -10.18 14.86
C ASP A 68 -9.34 -8.70 14.48
N HIS A 69 -8.51 -8.44 13.45
CA HIS A 69 -8.17 -7.12 12.96
C HIS A 69 -8.23 -7.07 11.43
N VAL A 70 -8.71 -5.94 10.89
CA VAL A 70 -8.68 -5.65 9.46
C VAL A 70 -7.87 -4.38 9.23
N VAL A 71 -6.73 -4.54 8.56
CA VAL A 71 -5.84 -3.45 8.16
C VAL A 71 -6.20 -2.99 6.76
N ALA A 72 -6.76 -1.80 6.65
CA ALA A 72 -7.17 -1.20 5.38
C ALA A 72 -6.13 -0.18 4.91
N ASN A 73 -5.65 -0.28 3.66
CA ASN A 73 -4.89 0.79 3.04
C ASN A 73 -5.86 1.84 2.48
N VAL A 74 -6.06 2.93 3.23
CA VAL A 74 -6.98 4.03 2.88
C VAL A 74 -6.19 5.05 2.08
N GLU A 75 -6.35 5.02 0.75
CA GLU A 75 -5.55 5.80 -0.19
C GLU A 75 -6.23 7.13 -0.53
N GLY A 76 -5.75 8.18 0.12
CA GLY A 76 -6.29 9.52 0.08
C GLY A 76 -6.89 9.97 1.42
N ALA A 77 -7.20 11.26 1.51
CA ALA A 77 -7.80 11.84 2.71
C ALA A 77 -9.32 11.67 2.76
N LEU A 78 -9.88 11.45 3.94
CA LEU A 78 -11.32 11.47 4.19
C LEU A 78 -11.73 12.89 4.61
N ILE A 79 -12.18 13.67 3.63
CA ILE A 79 -12.54 15.08 3.79
C ILE A 79 -13.66 15.47 2.82
N ASP A 80 -14.57 16.33 3.27
CA ASP A 80 -15.62 16.89 2.44
C ASP A 80 -15.05 18.06 1.64
N LEU A 81 -14.63 17.81 0.41
CA LEU A 81 -14.15 18.84 -0.49
C LEU A 81 -15.27 19.29 -1.42
N PRO A 82 -15.34 20.60 -1.74
CA PRO A 82 -16.23 21.08 -2.80
C PRO A 82 -15.81 20.43 -4.14
N PRO A 83 -16.75 20.23 -5.09
CA PRO A 83 -16.44 19.74 -6.41
C PRO A 83 -15.31 20.57 -7.02
N GLN A 84 -14.25 19.90 -7.49
CA GLN A 84 -13.16 20.60 -8.18
C GLN A 84 -13.59 20.94 -9.59
N ASP A 85 -13.58 22.23 -9.92
CA ASP A 85 -13.74 22.70 -11.29
C ASP A 85 -12.45 22.36 -12.08
N ASP A 86 -12.52 21.39 -12.96
CA ASP A 86 -11.42 21.03 -13.89
C ASP A 86 -11.28 22.06 -15.00
N THR A 87 -10.85 23.26 -14.64
CA THR A 87 -10.63 24.36 -15.59
C THR A 87 -9.21 24.36 -16.18
N SER A 88 -8.30 23.54 -15.65
CA SER A 88 -6.88 23.56 -16.03
C SER A 88 -6.56 22.76 -17.29
N GLY A 89 -7.45 21.86 -17.73
CA GLY A 89 -7.21 20.94 -18.85
C GLY A 89 -6.06 19.94 -18.62
N VAL A 90 -5.48 19.92 -17.42
CA VAL A 90 -4.49 18.95 -16.98
C VAL A 90 -5.19 17.97 -16.04
N LYS A 91 -5.21 16.69 -16.41
CA LYS A 91 -5.77 15.65 -15.54
C LYS A 91 -4.94 15.57 -14.26
N GLN A 92 -5.46 16.09 -13.16
CA GLN A 92 -4.88 15.92 -11.85
C GLN A 92 -5.45 14.62 -11.24
N LEU A 93 -4.55 13.76 -10.77
CA LEU A 93 -4.93 12.57 -10.03
C LEU A 93 -4.98 12.96 -8.54
N ILE A 94 -6.09 13.54 -8.12
CA ILE A 94 -6.33 13.93 -6.72
C ILE A 94 -7.33 12.93 -6.15
N HIS A 95 -6.96 12.31 -5.04
CA HIS A 95 -7.79 11.36 -4.31
C HIS A 95 -8.17 11.93 -2.94
N ALA A 96 -9.40 12.45 -2.87
CA ALA A 96 -10.01 12.86 -1.61
C ALA A 96 -11.39 12.22 -1.52
N MET A 97 -11.61 11.46 -0.46
CA MET A 97 -12.82 10.68 -0.27
C MET A 97 -13.82 11.41 0.64
N ASN A 98 -15.10 11.33 0.28
CA ASN A 98 -16.13 11.82 1.18
C ASN A 98 -16.10 11.06 2.52
N PRO A 99 -16.23 11.75 3.69
CA PRO A 99 -16.23 11.10 5.01
C PRO A 99 -17.26 9.98 5.17
N ASN A 100 -18.34 9.97 4.38
CA ASN A 100 -19.33 8.88 4.39
C ASN A 100 -18.74 7.52 3.95
N ALA A 101 -17.57 7.47 3.31
CA ALA A 101 -16.85 6.23 3.03
C ALA A 101 -16.55 5.41 4.30
N ILE A 102 -16.54 6.06 5.48
CA ILE A 102 -16.46 5.39 6.79
C ILE A 102 -17.53 4.31 6.98
N LYS A 103 -18.71 4.43 6.35
CA LYS A 103 -19.77 3.42 6.42
C LYS A 103 -19.30 2.06 5.91
N VAL A 104 -18.53 2.06 4.83
CA VAL A 104 -17.98 0.84 4.25
C VAL A 104 -16.80 0.33 5.07
N LEU A 105 -15.91 1.21 5.51
CA LEU A 105 -14.79 0.83 6.36
C LEU A 105 -15.28 0.18 7.67
N ASN A 106 -16.33 0.74 8.29
CA ASN A 106 -16.97 0.14 9.46
C ASN A 106 -17.65 -1.20 9.13
N HIS A 107 -18.30 -1.31 7.97
CA HIS A 107 -18.93 -2.55 7.53
C HIS A 107 -17.90 -3.67 7.27
N MET A 108 -16.68 -3.31 6.87
CA MET A 108 -15.54 -4.21 6.73
C MET A 108 -14.91 -4.61 8.07
N HIS A 109 -15.27 -3.96 9.18
CA HIS A 109 -14.58 -4.00 10.46
C HIS A 109 -13.12 -3.54 10.35
N ALA A 110 -12.84 -2.54 9.50
CA ALA A 110 -11.50 -1.98 9.31
C ALA A 110 -11.10 -1.13 10.52
N ASP A 111 -10.53 -1.76 11.53
CA ASP A 111 -10.14 -1.15 12.81
C ASP A 111 -8.71 -0.59 12.80
N VAL A 112 -7.93 -0.85 11.74
CA VAL A 112 -6.61 -0.27 11.51
C VAL A 112 -6.55 0.32 10.11
N TRP A 113 -6.20 1.62 10.00
CA TRP A 113 -5.98 2.27 8.71
C TRP A 113 -4.50 2.55 8.50
N SER A 114 -3.94 2.04 7.39
CA SER A 114 -2.66 2.49 6.84
C SER A 114 -2.94 3.75 6.00
N LEU A 115 -2.34 4.86 6.41
CA LEU A 115 -2.52 6.18 5.81
C LEU A 115 -1.27 6.68 5.10
N CYS A 116 -0.15 5.95 5.17
CA CYS A 116 1.06 6.32 4.44
C CYS A 116 0.89 6.00 2.96
N ASN A 117 0.43 6.96 2.17
CA ASN A 117 0.30 6.85 0.72
C ASN A 117 0.56 8.20 0.03
N ASN A 118 0.68 8.17 -1.30
CA ASN A 118 0.99 9.36 -2.10
C ASN A 118 -0.18 10.35 -2.19
N HIS A 119 -1.38 9.96 -1.79
CA HIS A 119 -2.61 10.76 -1.88
C HIS A 119 -3.12 11.34 -0.55
N ILE A 120 -2.53 10.95 0.57
CA ILE A 120 -3.00 11.42 1.91
C ILE A 120 -2.92 12.95 2.07
N LEU A 121 -2.02 13.61 1.33
CA LEU A 121 -1.84 15.07 1.33
C LEU A 121 -2.44 15.77 0.10
N ASP A 122 -3.23 15.09 -0.72
CA ASP A 122 -3.89 15.72 -1.88
C ASP A 122 -4.88 16.82 -1.47
N ALA A 123 -5.46 16.70 -0.26
CA ALA A 123 -6.29 17.74 0.37
C ALA A 123 -5.51 18.58 1.41
N GLY A 124 -4.17 18.57 1.35
CA GLY A 124 -3.31 19.30 2.27
C GLY A 124 -3.32 18.76 3.70
N GLU A 125 -2.75 19.53 4.62
CA GLU A 125 -2.68 19.16 6.05
C GLU A 125 -4.06 19.06 6.70
N GLU A 126 -5.02 19.85 6.24
CA GLU A 126 -6.41 19.77 6.70
C GLU A 126 -7.03 18.40 6.40
N GLY A 127 -6.75 17.85 5.21
CA GLY A 127 -7.18 16.48 4.85
C GLY A 127 -6.65 15.42 5.81
N VAL A 128 -5.37 15.51 6.15
CA VAL A 128 -4.74 14.62 7.15
C VAL A 128 -5.41 14.78 8.50
N ALA A 129 -5.58 16.02 8.98
CA ALA A 129 -6.17 16.31 10.27
C ALA A 129 -7.61 15.77 10.38
N GLN A 130 -8.44 15.98 9.35
CA GLN A 130 -9.83 15.49 9.34
C GLN A 130 -9.90 13.97 9.28
N THR A 131 -9.01 13.32 8.50
CA THR A 131 -8.93 11.86 8.43
C THR A 131 -8.56 11.25 9.79
N LEU A 132 -7.54 11.79 10.46
CA LEU A 132 -7.13 11.35 11.80
C LEU A 132 -8.22 11.57 12.84
N LYS A 133 -8.93 12.70 12.77
CA LYS A 133 -10.07 13.00 13.63
C LYS A 133 -11.21 12.00 13.42
N LEU A 134 -11.57 11.72 12.16
CA LEU A 134 -12.63 10.77 11.81
C LEU A 134 -12.27 9.35 12.30
N ALA A 135 -11.02 8.90 12.12
CA ALA A 135 -10.55 7.64 12.64
C ALA A 135 -10.71 7.55 14.17
N LYS A 136 -10.25 8.59 14.89
CA LYS A 136 -10.36 8.67 16.35
C LYS A 136 -11.82 8.63 16.85
N GLU A 137 -12.72 9.36 16.19
CA GLU A 137 -14.16 9.41 16.52
C GLU A 137 -14.85 8.05 16.32
N ASN A 138 -14.31 7.22 15.42
CA ASN A 138 -14.80 5.87 15.13
C ASN A 138 -13.97 4.75 15.79
N HIS A 139 -13.11 5.09 16.75
CA HIS A 139 -12.26 4.13 17.48
C HIS A 139 -11.32 3.32 16.58
N VAL A 140 -10.93 3.86 15.43
CA VAL A 140 -9.99 3.24 14.48
C VAL A 140 -8.56 3.67 14.83
N GLN A 141 -7.64 2.74 14.79
CA GLN A 141 -6.21 3.00 14.93
C GLN A 141 -5.59 3.36 13.57
N THR A 142 -4.62 4.27 13.56
CA THR A 142 -3.98 4.73 12.31
C THR A 142 -2.47 4.60 12.37
N VAL A 143 -1.84 4.31 11.22
CA VAL A 143 -0.38 4.27 11.06
C VAL A 143 0.05 4.98 9.79
N GLY A 144 1.27 5.52 9.79
CA GLY A 144 1.98 5.94 8.61
C GLY A 144 1.76 7.38 8.16
N ALA A 145 0.74 8.08 8.67
CA ALA A 145 0.58 9.51 8.50
C ALA A 145 0.29 10.21 9.83
N GLY A 146 0.68 11.47 9.92
CA GLY A 146 0.49 12.28 11.14
C GLY A 146 0.63 13.76 10.85
N MET A 147 0.29 14.61 11.85
CA MET A 147 0.48 16.06 11.78
C MET A 147 1.95 16.46 11.94
N ASN A 148 2.78 15.52 12.35
CA ASN A 148 4.23 15.64 12.46
C ASN A 148 4.90 14.26 12.31
N ILE A 149 6.23 14.24 12.24
CA ILE A 149 6.99 13.01 11.99
C ILE A 149 6.88 12.00 13.14
N GLU A 150 6.73 12.43 14.39
CA GLU A 150 6.60 11.53 15.53
C GLU A 150 5.24 10.81 15.50
N GLU A 151 4.19 11.47 15.05
CA GLU A 151 2.88 10.85 14.82
C GLU A 151 2.92 9.90 13.63
N ALA A 152 3.47 10.36 12.48
CA ALA A 152 3.56 9.57 11.25
C ALA A 152 4.39 8.30 11.42
N ALA A 153 5.44 8.35 12.24
CA ALA A 153 6.35 7.23 12.49
C ALA A 153 5.89 6.29 13.59
N ARG A 154 4.87 6.65 14.37
CA ARG A 154 4.45 5.89 15.56
C ARG A 154 3.94 4.50 15.18
N PRO A 155 4.52 3.40 15.74
CA PRO A 155 4.00 2.06 15.54
C PRO A 155 2.75 1.83 16.42
N LEU A 156 1.88 0.92 15.98
CA LEU A 156 0.86 0.29 16.80
C LEU A 156 1.44 -0.99 17.41
N VAL A 157 0.99 -1.30 18.62
CA VAL A 157 1.36 -2.52 19.33
C VAL A 157 0.10 -3.21 19.83
N PHE A 158 -0.01 -4.50 19.55
CA PHE A 158 -1.07 -5.39 20.01
C PHE A 158 -0.45 -6.43 20.94
N ASP A 159 -1.02 -6.60 22.14
CA ASP A 159 -0.50 -7.49 23.18
C ASP A 159 -0.78 -8.99 22.93
N GLU A 160 -1.33 -9.33 21.78
CA GLU A 160 -1.74 -10.67 21.38
C GLU A 160 -0.56 -11.43 20.76
N ALA A 161 -0.62 -12.77 20.77
CA ALA A 161 0.34 -13.67 20.11
C ALA A 161 1.83 -13.39 20.44
N GLY A 162 2.12 -12.96 21.65
CA GLY A 162 3.47 -12.58 22.09
C GLY A 162 3.89 -11.17 21.68
N GLY A 163 2.95 -10.34 21.27
CA GLY A 163 3.12 -8.98 20.81
C GLY A 163 3.29 -8.88 19.29
N ILE A 164 2.52 -8.00 18.68
CA ILE A 164 2.57 -7.68 17.25
C ILE A 164 2.75 -6.17 17.12
N GLY A 165 3.87 -5.73 16.58
CA GLY A 165 4.12 -4.33 16.24
C GLY A 165 3.90 -4.09 14.75
N LEU A 166 3.19 -3.01 14.40
CA LEU A 166 2.86 -2.64 13.04
C LEU A 166 3.10 -1.14 12.81
N PHE A 167 3.79 -0.79 11.73
CA PHE A 167 3.91 0.60 11.27
C PHE A 167 3.93 0.66 9.75
N SER A 168 3.76 1.87 9.19
CA SER A 168 3.67 2.05 7.75
C SER A 168 4.72 3.03 7.23
N VAL A 169 5.21 2.77 6.00
CA VAL A 169 6.20 3.59 5.30
C VAL A 169 5.77 3.81 3.85
N GLY A 170 6.12 4.97 3.29
CA GLY A 170 5.81 5.30 1.91
C GLY A 170 7.03 5.62 1.05
N TYR A 171 6.92 5.37 -0.26
CA TYR A 171 8.00 5.65 -1.17
C TYR A 171 8.22 7.17 -1.35
N ARG A 172 9.48 7.58 -1.39
CA ARG A 172 9.85 9.01 -1.39
C ARG A 172 9.31 9.80 -2.59
N ARG A 173 9.21 9.18 -3.76
CA ARG A 173 8.85 9.88 -4.99
C ARG A 173 7.39 10.37 -4.99
N GLY A 174 6.46 9.66 -4.37
CA GLY A 174 5.04 10.02 -4.32
C GLY A 174 4.61 10.54 -2.98
N CYS A 175 4.97 9.85 -1.89
CA CYS A 175 4.59 10.24 -0.54
C CYS A 175 5.29 11.52 -0.11
N LYS A 176 4.58 12.39 0.59
CA LYS A 176 5.14 13.64 1.13
C LYS A 176 5.67 13.39 2.54
N PRO A 177 6.92 13.79 2.85
CA PRO A 177 7.49 13.56 4.17
C PRO A 177 6.82 14.42 5.24
N ALA A 178 6.52 13.81 6.37
CA ALA A 178 6.27 14.57 7.59
C ALA A 178 7.56 15.21 8.10
N ASP A 179 7.42 16.29 8.88
CA ASP A 179 8.53 16.94 9.58
C ASP A 179 8.05 17.31 11.00
N VAL A 180 8.91 17.94 11.79
CA VAL A 180 8.56 18.33 13.17
C VAL A 180 7.26 19.15 13.24
N ASN A 181 7.01 20.05 12.27
CA ASN A 181 5.84 20.92 12.20
C ASN A 181 5.09 20.85 10.87
N ARG A 182 5.12 19.70 10.21
CA ARG A 182 4.45 19.50 8.93
C ARG A 182 3.85 18.11 8.85
N ALA A 183 2.57 18.05 8.47
CA ALA A 183 1.89 16.78 8.23
C ALA A 183 2.50 16.02 7.05
N GLY A 184 2.42 14.70 7.12
CA GLY A 184 2.91 13.82 6.07
C GLY A 184 3.12 12.39 6.52
N CYS A 185 4.01 11.70 5.82
CA CYS A 185 4.32 10.27 5.98
C CYS A 185 5.73 10.01 6.52
N LEU A 186 5.94 8.84 7.12
CA LEU A 186 7.26 8.27 7.29
C LEU A 186 7.73 7.69 5.95
N LEU A 187 8.84 8.19 5.42
CA LEU A 187 9.34 7.71 4.13
C LEU A 187 10.21 6.47 4.27
N TRP A 188 10.12 5.57 3.32
CA TRP A 188 10.85 4.29 3.28
C TRP A 188 12.38 4.39 3.17
N ASN A 189 12.93 5.58 2.92
CA ASN A 189 14.37 5.87 2.91
C ASN A 189 14.89 6.48 4.22
N ASP A 190 14.01 6.78 5.19
CA ASP A 190 14.41 7.15 6.54
C ASP A 190 14.79 5.89 7.35
N MET A 191 15.93 5.32 6.97
CA MET A 191 16.39 4.04 7.52
C MET A 191 16.66 4.11 9.02
N GLU A 192 17.05 5.28 9.53
CA GLU A 192 17.33 5.48 10.96
C GLU A 192 16.04 5.33 11.78
N ARG A 193 14.96 6.02 11.38
CA ARG A 193 13.67 5.90 12.08
C ARG A 193 13.05 4.51 11.91
N ILE A 194 13.16 3.92 10.74
CA ILE A 194 12.67 2.57 10.48
C ILE A 194 13.40 1.57 11.38
N GLN A 195 14.74 1.64 11.48
CA GLN A 195 15.50 0.77 12.36
C GLN A 195 15.10 0.98 13.82
N LYS A 196 14.98 2.23 14.26
CA LYS A 196 14.52 2.56 15.62
C LYS A 196 13.16 1.93 15.93
N ASN A 197 12.18 2.04 15.01
CA ASN A 197 10.86 1.43 15.19
C ASN A 197 10.94 -0.09 15.28
N ILE A 198 11.71 -0.73 14.40
CA ILE A 198 11.92 -2.19 14.44
C ILE A 198 12.55 -2.60 15.77
N ASP A 199 13.60 -1.91 16.23
CA ASP A 199 14.29 -2.20 17.47
C ASP A 199 13.36 -2.03 18.69
N GLU A 200 12.53 -0.99 18.70
CA GLU A 200 11.56 -0.75 19.77
C GLU A 200 10.46 -1.83 19.79
N ILE A 201 9.92 -2.19 18.65
CA ILE A 201 8.95 -3.28 18.51
C ILE A 201 9.57 -4.59 19.02
N LYS A 202 10.76 -4.93 18.58
CA LYS A 202 11.42 -6.20 18.93
C LYS A 202 11.83 -6.31 20.39
N LYS A 203 11.82 -5.23 21.18
CA LYS A 203 12.02 -5.30 22.65
C LYS A 203 10.82 -5.93 23.37
N THR A 204 9.62 -5.74 22.87
CA THR A 204 8.37 -6.11 23.56
C THR A 204 7.45 -7.02 22.73
N CYS A 205 7.65 -7.07 21.42
CA CYS A 205 6.82 -7.83 20.48
C CYS A 205 7.62 -8.96 19.84
N ARG A 206 6.94 -10.09 19.64
CA ARG A 206 7.48 -11.21 18.84
C ARG A 206 7.51 -10.85 17.35
N TRP A 207 6.50 -10.14 16.85
CA TRP A 207 6.29 -9.90 15.42
C TRP A 207 6.41 -8.41 15.08
N CYS A 208 7.08 -8.13 13.96
CA CYS A 208 7.20 -6.80 13.38
C CYS A 208 6.69 -6.83 11.94
N VAL A 209 5.60 -6.09 11.68
CA VAL A 209 4.96 -5.97 10.37
C VAL A 209 5.17 -4.56 9.84
N ILE A 210 5.64 -4.44 8.59
CA ILE A 210 5.75 -3.17 7.89
C ILE A 210 4.72 -3.14 6.76
N VAL A 211 3.82 -2.17 6.79
CA VAL A 211 2.93 -1.86 5.68
C VAL A 211 3.61 -0.83 4.79
N CYS A 212 3.82 -1.16 3.52
CA CYS A 212 4.49 -0.28 2.58
C CYS A 212 3.52 0.27 1.54
N HIS A 213 3.67 1.53 1.17
CA HIS A 213 2.98 2.09 0.02
C HIS A 213 4.02 2.61 -0.98
N GLY A 214 4.27 1.84 -2.03
CA GLY A 214 5.29 2.17 -3.02
C GLY A 214 5.57 1.03 -4.00
N GLY A 215 6.43 1.30 -4.95
CA GLY A 215 6.73 0.43 -6.07
C GLY A 215 6.32 1.03 -7.40
N GLU A 216 6.15 0.19 -8.40
CA GLU A 216 5.89 0.59 -9.78
C GLU A 216 4.41 0.38 -10.12
N GLU A 217 3.69 1.47 -10.44
CA GLU A 217 2.28 1.39 -10.81
C GLU A 217 2.04 0.49 -12.01
N PHE A 218 0.97 -0.30 -11.94
CA PHE A 218 0.44 -1.15 -13.01
C PHE A 218 1.41 -2.22 -13.53
N THR A 219 2.35 -2.63 -12.67
CA THR A 219 3.27 -3.73 -12.94
C THR A 219 3.04 -4.87 -11.95
N SER A 220 3.06 -6.11 -12.44
CA SER A 220 2.77 -7.29 -11.60
C SER A 220 4.02 -7.99 -11.05
N LEU A 221 5.21 -7.42 -11.27
CA LEU A 221 6.46 -7.80 -10.60
C LEU A 221 7.17 -6.52 -10.14
N PRO A 222 7.79 -6.54 -8.97
CA PRO A 222 8.56 -5.40 -8.49
C PRO A 222 9.79 -5.16 -9.36
N SER A 223 10.30 -3.93 -9.40
CA SER A 223 11.67 -3.69 -9.87
C SER A 223 12.69 -4.28 -8.89
N SER A 224 13.93 -4.47 -9.34
CA SER A 224 15.03 -4.86 -8.44
C SER A 224 15.18 -3.87 -7.29
N TYR A 225 15.02 -2.56 -7.57
CA TYR A 225 15.10 -1.53 -6.54
C TYR A 225 14.02 -1.70 -5.45
N THR A 226 12.75 -1.90 -5.81
CA THR A 226 11.66 -2.11 -4.85
C THR A 226 11.86 -3.41 -4.08
N ARG A 227 12.30 -4.46 -4.77
CA ARG A 227 12.62 -5.74 -4.16
C ARG A 227 13.73 -5.62 -3.12
N ASP A 228 14.87 -4.99 -3.48
CA ASP A 228 16.00 -4.75 -2.57
C ASP A 228 15.59 -3.94 -1.35
N ARG A 229 14.68 -2.96 -1.54
CA ARG A 229 14.14 -2.14 -0.44
C ARG A 229 13.39 -2.98 0.58
N TYR A 230 12.52 -3.89 0.13
CA TYR A 230 11.74 -4.72 1.04
C TYR A 230 12.60 -5.83 1.69
N HIS A 231 13.56 -6.38 0.96
CA HIS A 231 14.58 -7.25 1.54
C HIS A 231 15.36 -6.55 2.65
N LYS A 232 15.72 -5.29 2.44
CA LYS A 232 16.41 -4.50 3.47
C LYS A 232 15.60 -4.37 4.75
N PHE A 233 14.28 -4.23 4.68
CA PHE A 233 13.43 -4.21 5.88
C PHE A 233 13.46 -5.55 6.63
N LEU A 234 13.46 -6.67 5.91
CA LEU A 234 13.60 -7.99 6.53
C LEU A 234 14.98 -8.17 7.17
N GLU A 235 16.05 -7.69 6.55
CA GLU A 235 17.40 -7.69 7.11
C GLU A 235 17.49 -6.83 8.40
N MET A 236 16.82 -5.71 8.44
CA MET A 236 16.74 -4.81 9.60
C MET A 236 15.96 -5.41 10.77
N GLY A 237 15.20 -6.50 10.57
CA GLY A 237 14.51 -7.22 11.63
C GLY A 237 12.99 -7.29 11.50
N ALA A 238 12.39 -6.72 10.46
CA ALA A 238 10.97 -6.97 10.16
C ALA A 238 10.74 -8.45 9.83
N ASP A 239 9.57 -8.98 10.16
CA ASP A 239 9.17 -10.35 9.86
C ASP A 239 8.30 -10.41 8.59
N ILE A 240 7.49 -9.39 8.38
CA ILE A 240 6.50 -9.36 7.31
C ILE A 240 6.47 -7.97 6.68
N VAL A 241 6.45 -7.92 5.34
CA VAL A 241 6.19 -6.72 4.56
C VAL A 241 4.91 -6.93 3.75
N VAL A 242 3.94 -6.03 3.91
CA VAL A 242 2.71 -6.01 3.10
C VAL A 242 2.67 -4.70 2.31
N ALA A 243 2.67 -4.80 0.98
CA ALA A 243 2.83 -3.62 0.15
C ALA A 243 1.61 -3.30 -0.74
N HIS A 244 1.51 -2.02 -1.10
CA HIS A 244 0.43 -1.34 -1.80
C HIS A 244 0.99 -0.34 -2.82
N HIS A 245 0.14 0.35 -3.58
CA HIS A 245 0.45 1.36 -4.60
C HIS A 245 0.49 0.86 -6.05
N PRO A 246 1.01 -0.34 -6.40
CA PRO A 246 0.99 -0.77 -7.81
C PRO A 246 -0.40 -0.92 -8.42
N HIS A 247 -1.47 -0.90 -7.63
CA HIS A 247 -2.89 -1.05 -8.06
C HIS A 247 -3.21 -2.34 -8.81
N VAL A 248 -2.26 -3.24 -8.87
CA VAL A 248 -2.40 -4.59 -9.46
C VAL A 248 -1.75 -5.61 -8.54
N PRO A 249 -2.27 -6.84 -8.47
CA PRO A 249 -1.62 -7.89 -7.71
C PRO A 249 -0.21 -8.19 -8.21
N MET A 250 0.72 -8.36 -7.27
CA MET A 250 2.07 -8.87 -7.53
C MET A 250 2.27 -10.25 -6.90
N ASN A 251 3.45 -10.82 -7.14
CA ASN A 251 3.92 -12.02 -6.47
C ASN A 251 4.15 -11.78 -4.96
N TYR A 252 4.39 -12.85 -4.25
CA TYR A 252 5.00 -12.82 -2.91
C TYR A 252 6.37 -13.50 -2.95
N GLU A 253 7.14 -13.35 -1.88
CA GLU A 253 8.42 -14.01 -1.70
C GLU A 253 8.59 -14.44 -0.25
N THR A 254 8.88 -15.72 -0.05
CA THR A 254 9.24 -16.27 1.26
C THR A 254 10.75 -16.20 1.43
N VAL A 255 11.22 -15.52 2.47
CA VAL A 255 12.64 -15.35 2.76
C VAL A 255 12.92 -15.97 4.13
N ASN A 256 13.40 -17.21 4.16
CA ASN A 256 13.52 -18.03 5.37
C ASN A 256 12.14 -18.18 6.07
N ASP A 257 11.99 -17.66 7.28
CA ASP A 257 10.77 -17.65 8.10
C ASP A 257 9.97 -16.33 7.99
N LYS A 258 10.28 -15.50 6.99
CA LYS A 258 9.70 -14.17 6.73
C LYS A 258 8.99 -14.14 5.39
N VAL A 259 8.14 -13.13 5.15
CA VAL A 259 7.42 -13.01 3.88
C VAL A 259 7.28 -11.54 3.43
N ILE A 260 7.34 -11.34 2.12
CA ILE A 260 7.04 -10.09 1.43
C ILE A 260 5.85 -10.33 0.50
N PHE A 261 4.79 -9.54 0.65
CA PHE A 261 3.71 -9.41 -0.32
C PHE A 261 3.92 -8.11 -1.10
N TYR A 262 4.34 -8.21 -2.35
CA TYR A 262 4.80 -7.05 -3.13
C TYR A 262 3.70 -6.08 -3.56
N SER A 263 2.48 -6.55 -3.75
CA SER A 263 1.27 -5.73 -3.90
C SER A 263 0.01 -6.57 -3.76
N LEU A 264 -0.95 -6.05 -3.00
CA LEU A 264 -2.27 -6.66 -2.89
C LEU A 264 -3.24 -6.19 -3.98
N GLY A 265 -2.86 -5.21 -4.81
CA GLY A 265 -3.72 -4.61 -5.82
C GLY A 265 -4.87 -3.80 -5.22
N ASN A 266 -5.91 -3.54 -6.01
CA ASN A 266 -7.07 -2.77 -5.56
C ASN A 266 -8.07 -3.62 -4.77
N PHE A 267 -8.69 -3.00 -3.76
CA PHE A 267 -9.86 -3.56 -3.08
C PHE A 267 -11.14 -2.82 -3.47
N ILE A 268 -11.19 -1.50 -3.23
CA ILE A 268 -12.26 -0.60 -3.66
C ILE A 268 -11.58 0.59 -4.30
N PHE A 269 -11.22 0.50 -5.56
CA PHE A 269 -10.53 1.58 -6.27
C PHE A 269 -10.78 1.43 -7.78
N ASP A 270 -11.60 2.28 -8.36
CA ASP A 270 -11.93 2.18 -9.79
C ASP A 270 -12.16 3.58 -10.39
N THR A 271 -11.22 4.03 -11.21
CA THR A 271 -11.23 5.30 -11.91
C THR A 271 -10.97 5.09 -13.39
N ASP A 272 -11.18 6.12 -14.22
CA ASP A 272 -10.84 6.06 -15.66
C ASP A 272 -9.35 5.73 -15.88
N TYR A 273 -8.48 6.25 -14.98
CA TYR A 273 -7.05 5.96 -15.04
C TYR A 273 -6.75 4.48 -14.74
N GLN A 274 -7.44 3.91 -13.74
CA GLN A 274 -7.35 2.49 -13.42
C GLN A 274 -7.86 1.62 -14.57
N ARG A 275 -9.01 2.01 -15.18
CA ARG A 275 -9.62 1.27 -16.30
C ARG A 275 -8.78 1.31 -17.58
N ALA A 276 -7.94 2.32 -17.75
CA ALA A 276 -6.99 2.41 -18.86
C ALA A 276 -5.78 1.46 -18.70
N GLN A 277 -5.65 0.78 -17.56
CA GLN A 277 -4.56 -0.15 -17.25
C GLN A 277 -5.07 -1.59 -17.21
N TYR A 278 -4.14 -2.56 -17.17
CA TYR A 278 -4.47 -3.98 -17.12
C TYR A 278 -4.55 -4.49 -15.67
N ASN A 279 -5.52 -5.36 -15.39
CA ASN A 279 -5.67 -6.09 -14.13
C ASN A 279 -5.94 -5.24 -12.87
N THR A 280 -6.27 -3.96 -13.01
CA THR A 280 -6.59 -3.07 -11.87
C THR A 280 -7.93 -3.40 -11.20
N GLU A 281 -8.75 -4.27 -11.81
CA GLU A 281 -9.95 -4.81 -11.20
C GLU A 281 -9.68 -6.01 -10.27
N HIS A 282 -8.44 -6.51 -10.22
CA HIS A 282 -8.04 -7.62 -9.36
C HIS A 282 -7.36 -7.15 -8.08
N GLY A 283 -7.63 -7.84 -7.00
CA GLY A 283 -6.94 -7.65 -5.72
C GLY A 283 -6.83 -8.94 -4.93
N ILE A 284 -6.16 -8.84 -3.82
CA ILE A 284 -5.89 -9.95 -2.91
C ILE A 284 -6.15 -9.47 -1.47
N LEU A 285 -6.84 -10.31 -0.70
CA LEU A 285 -6.86 -10.20 0.76
C LEU A 285 -5.85 -11.22 1.30
N VAL A 286 -4.99 -10.79 2.19
CA VAL A 286 -4.07 -11.67 2.90
C VAL A 286 -4.47 -11.72 4.36
N LYS A 287 -4.72 -12.92 4.89
CA LYS A 287 -4.98 -13.17 6.30
C LYS A 287 -3.76 -13.81 6.95
N ILE A 288 -3.20 -13.16 7.96
CA ILE A 288 -2.04 -13.64 8.72
C ILE A 288 -2.52 -14.08 10.08
N ASN A 289 -2.19 -15.32 10.45
CA ASN A 289 -2.50 -15.91 11.74
C ASN A 289 -1.22 -15.95 12.58
N PHE A 290 -1.15 -15.15 13.62
CA PHE A 290 -0.01 -15.05 14.53
C PHE A 290 -0.21 -15.94 15.75
N THR A 291 0.87 -16.59 16.16
CA THR A 291 1.01 -17.24 17.48
C THR A 291 2.30 -16.74 18.13
N GLU A 292 2.56 -17.11 19.38
CA GLU A 292 3.84 -16.79 20.04
C GLU A 292 5.06 -17.43 19.35
N LYS A 293 4.86 -18.48 18.54
CA LYS A 293 5.96 -19.27 17.94
C LYS A 293 6.15 -19.01 16.46
N GLU A 294 5.08 -18.97 15.71
CA GLU A 294 5.08 -18.89 14.25
C GLU A 294 3.91 -18.05 13.74
N PHE A 295 3.98 -17.61 12.50
CA PHE A 295 2.83 -17.13 11.77
C PHE A 295 2.59 -18.02 10.57
N THR A 296 1.32 -18.09 10.17
CA THR A 296 0.87 -18.69 8.91
C THR A 296 -0.01 -17.69 8.19
N TRP A 297 -0.25 -17.89 6.90
CA TRP A 297 -1.11 -17.00 6.16
C TRP A 297 -1.96 -17.75 5.12
N ASP A 298 -3.11 -17.15 4.82
CA ASP A 298 -4.03 -17.53 3.76
C ASP A 298 -4.30 -16.32 2.86
N ALA A 299 -4.71 -16.56 1.62
CA ALA A 299 -5.07 -15.50 0.71
C ALA A 299 -6.39 -15.77 -0.02
N CYS A 300 -7.16 -14.71 -0.24
CA CYS A 300 -8.39 -14.74 -1.02
C CYS A 300 -8.26 -13.75 -2.20
N GLY A 301 -8.40 -14.26 -3.42
CA GLY A 301 -8.50 -13.38 -4.59
C GLY A 301 -9.85 -12.64 -4.57
N ILE A 302 -9.82 -11.37 -4.93
CA ILE A 302 -11.02 -10.56 -5.11
C ILE A 302 -11.03 -9.90 -6.49
N ARG A 303 -12.21 -9.50 -6.93
CA ARG A 303 -12.37 -8.73 -8.18
C ARG A 303 -13.44 -7.65 -8.01
N ILE A 304 -13.11 -6.45 -8.46
CA ILE A 304 -14.07 -5.38 -8.71
C ILE A 304 -14.85 -5.76 -9.97
N ASN A 305 -16.12 -6.08 -9.82
CA ASN A 305 -17.00 -6.30 -10.97
C ASN A 305 -17.50 -4.95 -11.46
N ARG A 306 -16.92 -4.47 -12.55
CA ARG A 306 -17.19 -3.14 -13.13
C ARG A 306 -18.58 -3.00 -13.77
N GLU A 307 -19.24 -4.12 -14.07
CA GLU A 307 -20.60 -4.12 -14.61
C GLU A 307 -21.66 -4.04 -13.51
N LEU A 308 -21.45 -4.78 -12.43
CA LEU A 308 -22.36 -4.86 -11.28
C LEU A 308 -21.92 -3.93 -10.14
N GLU A 309 -20.79 -3.25 -10.31
CA GLU A 309 -20.22 -2.25 -9.38
C GLU A 309 -20.10 -2.75 -7.93
N HIS A 310 -19.64 -3.99 -7.78
CA HIS A 310 -19.38 -4.59 -6.46
C HIS A 310 -18.06 -5.36 -6.41
N VAL A 311 -17.53 -5.56 -5.21
CA VAL A 311 -16.34 -6.37 -4.92
C VAL A 311 -16.76 -7.78 -4.53
N ARG A 312 -16.25 -8.78 -5.25
CA ARG A 312 -16.57 -10.20 -5.01
C ARG A 312 -15.32 -11.05 -4.89
N THR A 313 -15.45 -12.22 -4.30
CA THR A 313 -14.39 -13.24 -4.32
C THR A 313 -14.09 -13.69 -5.74
N ALA A 314 -12.84 -13.97 -6.00
CA ALA A 314 -12.34 -14.47 -7.28
C ALA A 314 -11.22 -15.50 -7.04
N LYS A 315 -10.83 -16.19 -8.11
CA LYS A 315 -9.61 -17.00 -8.08
C LYS A 315 -8.40 -16.08 -7.86
N LEU A 316 -7.45 -16.54 -7.05
CA LEU A 316 -6.14 -15.89 -6.93
C LEU A 316 -5.50 -15.74 -8.32
N PRO A 317 -4.99 -14.56 -8.68
CA PRO A 317 -4.33 -14.37 -9.96
C PRO A 317 -3.07 -15.24 -10.04
N ASP A 318 -2.78 -15.74 -11.24
CA ASP A 318 -1.63 -16.65 -11.46
C ASP A 318 -0.25 -16.00 -11.15
N ILE A 319 -0.22 -14.67 -10.98
CA ILE A 319 0.97 -13.93 -10.55
C ILE A 319 1.23 -14.08 -9.05
N PHE A 320 0.20 -14.33 -8.24
CA PHE A 320 0.35 -14.51 -6.81
C PHE A 320 0.99 -15.87 -6.52
N ALA A 321 2.29 -15.91 -6.66
CA ALA A 321 3.14 -17.09 -6.53
C ALA A 321 4.42 -16.70 -5.79
N ASP A 322 5.07 -17.67 -5.15
CA ASP A 322 6.39 -17.49 -4.54
C ASP A 322 7.45 -17.38 -5.64
N VAL A 323 7.99 -16.17 -5.83
CA VAL A 323 9.03 -15.90 -6.83
C VAL A 323 10.33 -15.59 -6.11
N GLN A 324 11.20 -16.58 -6.06
CA GLN A 324 12.48 -16.51 -5.38
C GLN A 324 13.54 -15.76 -6.22
N GLU A 325 14.65 -15.41 -5.62
CA GLU A 325 15.77 -14.67 -6.24
C GLU A 325 16.21 -15.24 -7.59
N GLU A 326 16.39 -16.56 -7.67
CA GLU A 326 16.86 -17.20 -8.92
C GLU A 326 15.83 -17.10 -10.05
N GLU A 327 14.53 -17.24 -9.70
CA GLU A 327 13.45 -17.07 -10.67
C GLU A 327 13.31 -15.61 -11.08
N TYR A 328 13.45 -14.68 -10.12
CA TYR A 328 13.36 -13.25 -10.38
C TYR A 328 14.43 -12.79 -11.38
N LYS A 329 15.68 -13.21 -11.21
CA LYS A 329 16.77 -12.92 -12.17
C LYS A 329 16.43 -13.35 -13.60
N HIS A 330 15.74 -14.49 -13.75
CA HIS A 330 15.28 -14.94 -15.07
C HIS A 330 14.12 -14.12 -15.62
N LEU A 331 13.31 -13.48 -14.75
CA LEU A 331 12.16 -12.68 -15.15
C LEU A 331 12.49 -11.18 -15.31
N GLU A 332 13.66 -10.74 -14.91
CA GLU A 332 14.03 -9.31 -14.82
C GLU A 332 13.81 -8.55 -16.14
N ALA A 333 14.25 -9.11 -17.26
CA ALA A 333 14.05 -8.48 -18.57
C ALA A 333 12.56 -8.42 -18.96
N LEU A 334 11.78 -9.43 -18.59
CA LEU A 334 10.33 -9.46 -18.83
C LEU A 334 9.62 -8.45 -17.92
N ALA A 335 10.03 -8.32 -16.66
CA ALA A 335 9.56 -7.30 -15.74
C ALA A 335 9.85 -5.89 -16.28
N ALA A 336 11.06 -5.64 -16.76
CA ALA A 336 11.44 -4.38 -17.39
C ALA A 336 10.58 -4.06 -18.61
N LYS A 337 10.27 -5.04 -19.47
CA LYS A 337 9.39 -4.87 -20.63
C LYS A 337 7.96 -4.51 -20.21
N MET A 338 7.45 -5.13 -19.17
CA MET A 338 6.14 -4.82 -18.58
C MET A 338 6.11 -3.40 -18.00
N MET A 339 7.15 -2.97 -17.29
CA MET A 339 7.28 -1.61 -16.74
C MET A 339 7.26 -0.55 -17.84
N VAL A 340 8.03 -0.77 -18.93
CA VAL A 340 8.01 0.11 -20.08
C VAL A 340 6.61 0.19 -20.70
N SER A 341 5.93 -0.94 -20.83
CA SER A 341 4.56 -0.99 -21.39
C SER A 341 3.56 -0.26 -20.48
N ALA A 342 3.62 -0.47 -19.16
CA ALA A 342 2.77 0.21 -18.19
C ALA A 342 2.98 1.73 -18.24
N TYR A 343 4.23 2.18 -18.26
CA TYR A 343 4.55 3.61 -18.31
C TYR A 343 4.10 4.26 -19.64
N LYS A 344 4.22 3.56 -20.78
CA LYS A 344 3.65 4.03 -22.04
C LYS A 344 2.13 4.26 -21.93
N ARG A 345 1.39 3.32 -21.34
CA ARG A 345 -0.07 3.47 -21.14
C ARG A 345 -0.41 4.66 -20.24
N GLN A 346 0.34 4.86 -19.16
CA GLN A 346 0.16 6.02 -18.27
C GLN A 346 0.36 7.34 -19.02
N LEU A 347 1.44 7.48 -19.78
CA LEU A 347 1.72 8.69 -20.56
C LEU A 347 0.67 8.93 -21.66
N ILE A 348 0.21 7.89 -22.34
CA ILE A 348 -0.88 7.99 -23.33
C ILE A 348 -2.16 8.49 -22.65
N TYR A 349 -2.51 7.98 -21.48
CA TYR A 349 -3.69 8.43 -20.75
C TYR A 349 -3.57 9.89 -20.29
N LEU A 350 -2.44 10.27 -19.70
CA LEU A 350 -2.21 11.59 -19.13
C LEU A 350 -2.02 12.67 -20.20
N ASN A 351 -1.37 12.33 -21.31
CA ASN A 351 -1.12 13.26 -22.41
C ASN A 351 -1.33 12.59 -23.78
N PRO A 352 -2.58 12.29 -24.16
CA PRO A 352 -2.88 11.59 -25.41
C PRO A 352 -2.46 12.39 -26.65
N LYS A 353 -2.51 13.73 -26.61
CA LYS A 353 -2.08 14.58 -27.75
C LYS A 353 -0.61 14.35 -28.10
N GLU A 354 0.22 14.09 -27.11
CA GLU A 354 1.66 13.91 -27.32
C GLU A 354 2.04 12.45 -27.60
N TYR A 355 1.36 11.47 -26.93
CA TYR A 355 1.85 10.10 -26.89
C TYR A 355 0.98 9.08 -27.62
N GLN A 356 -0.28 9.39 -27.99
CA GLN A 356 -1.20 8.42 -28.61
C GLN A 356 -0.62 7.78 -29.89
N ASN A 357 0.13 8.56 -30.69
CA ASN A 357 0.75 8.12 -31.93
C ASN A 357 2.28 8.34 -31.94
N ALA A 358 2.89 8.27 -30.76
CA ALA A 358 4.33 8.49 -30.64
C ALA A 358 5.12 7.40 -31.36
N SER A 359 6.15 7.79 -32.12
CA SER A 359 7.07 6.87 -32.78
C SER A 359 7.97 6.14 -31.76
N GLU A 360 8.54 5.01 -32.16
CA GLU A 360 9.53 4.32 -31.32
C GLU A 360 10.74 5.21 -30.99
N GLN A 361 11.18 6.06 -31.94
CA GLN A 361 12.25 7.02 -31.67
C GLN A 361 11.83 8.00 -30.55
N LYS A 362 10.61 8.54 -30.59
CA LYS A 362 10.10 9.44 -29.53
C LYS A 362 10.03 8.74 -28.17
N TRP A 363 9.62 7.48 -28.13
CA TRP A 363 9.62 6.68 -26.90
C TRP A 363 11.04 6.47 -26.37
N GLU A 364 12.01 6.14 -27.24
CA GLU A 364 13.40 5.98 -26.87
C GLU A 364 13.99 7.27 -26.31
N GLU A 365 13.77 8.40 -26.99
CA GLU A 365 14.18 9.72 -26.51
C GLU A 365 13.58 10.06 -25.15
N ASN A 366 12.29 9.71 -24.93
CA ASN A 366 11.62 9.95 -23.66
C ASN A 366 12.20 9.09 -22.51
N PHE A 367 12.40 7.81 -22.74
CA PHE A 367 12.91 6.87 -21.71
C PHE A 367 14.40 7.11 -21.41
N LEU A 368 15.20 7.49 -22.40
CA LEU A 368 16.63 7.72 -22.22
C LEU A 368 16.98 9.16 -21.84
N ASN A 369 16.00 10.06 -21.74
CA ASN A 369 16.23 11.45 -21.37
C ASN A 369 16.52 11.59 -19.87
N PRO A 370 17.77 11.96 -19.46
CA PRO A 370 18.12 12.06 -18.06
C PRO A 370 17.34 13.13 -17.28
N LYS A 371 16.81 14.15 -17.95
CA LYS A 371 16.00 15.21 -17.32
C LYS A 371 14.59 14.72 -16.93
N ARG A 372 14.07 13.68 -17.59
CA ARG A 372 12.76 13.11 -17.29
C ARG A 372 12.81 11.93 -16.32
N SER A 373 13.96 11.29 -16.17
CA SER A 373 14.14 10.13 -15.27
C SER A 373 14.03 10.49 -13.79
N GLY A 374 13.79 11.76 -13.44
CA GLY A 374 13.50 12.21 -12.07
C GLY A 374 14.47 11.60 -11.04
N ARG A 375 15.77 11.62 -11.35
CA ARG A 375 16.79 11.04 -10.47
C ARG A 375 16.79 11.78 -9.15
N VAL A 376 16.22 11.17 -8.16
CA VAL A 376 16.69 11.34 -6.79
C VAL A 376 17.69 10.20 -6.61
N GLU A 377 18.92 10.53 -6.23
CA GLU A 377 20.00 9.57 -6.03
C GLU A 377 19.49 8.38 -5.19
N GLY A 378 19.51 7.17 -5.75
CA GLY A 378 19.04 5.95 -5.08
C GLY A 378 17.52 5.65 -5.12
N GLU A 379 16.70 6.42 -5.84
CA GLU A 379 15.25 6.21 -5.88
C GLU A 379 14.62 6.51 -7.24
N ALA A 380 14.71 5.65 -8.18
CA ALA A 380 13.82 5.72 -9.33
C ALA A 380 13.86 4.44 -10.15
N LEU A 381 12.77 4.13 -10.80
CA LEU A 381 12.76 3.46 -12.08
C LEU A 381 13.75 4.16 -12.98
N ASP A 382 15.01 3.73 -12.98
CA ASP A 382 15.98 4.29 -13.91
C ASP A 382 15.69 3.69 -15.28
N PHE A 383 14.85 4.37 -16.04
CA PHE A 383 14.53 3.95 -17.40
C PHE A 383 15.77 3.89 -18.31
N GLN A 384 16.87 4.51 -17.96
CA GLN A 384 18.13 4.32 -18.66
C GLN A 384 18.68 2.90 -18.47
N ILE A 385 18.33 2.24 -17.35
CA ILE A 385 18.65 0.82 -17.10
C ILE A 385 17.51 -0.07 -17.60
N ILE A 386 16.27 0.28 -17.25
CA ILE A 386 15.08 -0.55 -17.53
C ILE A 386 14.78 -0.64 -19.02
N TYR A 387 14.89 0.44 -19.78
CA TYR A 387 14.54 0.43 -21.20
C TYR A 387 15.50 -0.44 -22.05
N PRO A 388 16.84 -0.35 -21.91
CA PRO A 388 17.74 -1.30 -22.55
C PRO A 388 17.55 -2.76 -22.11
N LEU A 389 17.20 -2.99 -20.84
CA LEU A 389 16.92 -4.32 -20.32
C LEU A 389 15.63 -4.89 -20.93
N ALA A 390 14.57 -4.07 -21.06
CA ALA A 390 13.32 -4.44 -21.70
C ALA A 390 13.51 -4.90 -23.16
N LYS A 391 14.44 -4.28 -23.91
CA LYS A 391 14.80 -4.69 -25.28
C LYS A 391 15.49 -6.04 -25.37
N LYS A 392 16.07 -6.55 -24.28
CA LYS A 392 16.69 -7.88 -24.22
C LYS A 392 15.70 -9.01 -23.94
N ALA A 393 14.45 -8.68 -23.60
CA ALA A 393 13.43 -9.69 -23.32
C ALA A 393 13.09 -10.46 -24.59
N GLU A 394 13.46 -11.75 -24.65
CA GLU A 394 13.18 -12.62 -25.78
C GLU A 394 11.81 -13.28 -25.62
N ASP A 395 10.95 -13.08 -26.64
CA ASP A 395 9.68 -13.77 -26.73
C ASP A 395 9.90 -15.26 -27.05
N GLY A 396 9.52 -16.15 -26.14
CA GLY A 396 9.41 -17.59 -26.45
C GLY A 396 10.28 -18.58 -25.69
N LYS A 397 11.23 -18.19 -24.86
CA LYS A 397 12.12 -19.13 -24.13
C LYS A 397 11.48 -19.82 -22.91
N TRP A 398 10.27 -19.46 -22.52
CA TRP A 398 9.67 -19.81 -21.22
C TRP A 398 8.79 -21.06 -21.20
N LYS A 399 8.98 -22.01 -22.09
CA LYS A 399 8.00 -23.07 -22.34
C LYS A 399 7.88 -24.19 -21.28
N LYS A 400 8.75 -24.27 -20.24
CA LYS A 400 8.72 -25.40 -19.27
C LYS A 400 9.23 -25.05 -17.86
N SER A 401 8.77 -23.98 -17.22
CA SER A 401 9.14 -23.68 -15.84
C SER A 401 7.94 -23.72 -14.90
N LYS A 402 8.17 -23.87 -13.58
CA LYS A 402 7.16 -23.66 -12.53
C LYS A 402 6.46 -22.32 -12.72
N LEU A 403 7.12 -21.34 -13.33
CA LEU A 403 6.67 -19.99 -13.59
C LEU A 403 5.89 -19.81 -14.90
N THR A 404 5.56 -20.88 -15.64
CA THR A 404 4.85 -20.75 -16.92
C THR A 404 3.55 -19.93 -16.79
N LYS A 405 2.83 -20.05 -15.67
CA LYS A 405 1.60 -19.27 -15.42
C LYS A 405 1.92 -17.81 -15.16
N VAL A 406 2.93 -17.52 -14.33
CA VAL A 406 3.43 -16.17 -14.04
C VAL A 406 3.85 -15.47 -15.33
N VAL A 407 4.70 -16.12 -16.13
CA VAL A 407 5.14 -15.59 -17.43
C VAL A 407 3.97 -15.26 -18.35
N ARG A 408 3.00 -16.18 -18.49
CA ARG A 408 1.81 -15.95 -19.33
C ARG A 408 0.96 -14.81 -18.79
N TYR A 409 0.88 -14.67 -17.48
CA TYR A 409 0.16 -13.55 -16.85
C TYR A 409 0.81 -12.21 -17.20
N ILE A 410 2.14 -12.11 -17.09
CA ILE A 410 2.91 -10.91 -17.42
C ILE A 410 2.82 -10.59 -18.92
N GLN A 411 2.97 -11.60 -19.79
CA GLN A 411 2.91 -11.42 -21.26
C GLN A 411 1.58 -10.81 -21.76
N LYS A 412 0.50 -10.96 -21.01
CA LYS A 412 -0.78 -10.31 -21.34
C LYS A 412 -0.81 -8.82 -21.03
N GLN A 413 0.19 -8.31 -20.32
CA GLN A 413 0.29 -6.89 -19.91
C GLN A 413 1.29 -6.11 -20.77
N ILE A 414 2.02 -6.76 -21.63
CA ILE A 414 2.99 -6.20 -22.57
C ILE A 414 2.33 -5.92 -23.91
#